data_4d107b42ff5863cfe90a4b5d0f0cc7c8
#
_entry.id   4d107b42ff5863cfe90a4b5d0f0cc7c8
#
_cell.length_a   1.000
_cell.length_b   1.000
_cell.length_c   1.000
_cell.angle_alpha   90.00
_cell.angle_beta   90.00
_cell.angle_gamma   90.00
#
_symmetry.space_group_name_H-M   'P 1'
#
loop_
_entity.id
_entity.type
_entity.pdbx_description
1 polymer ?
#
loop_
_entity_poly.entity_id
_entity_poly.type
_entity_poly.pdbx_seq_one_letter_code
_entity_poly.pdbx_strand_id
1 'polypeptide(L)'
;KITIANDVVNNVDISFKLRVWSGPDQEYISDPVEFIINVKNSTLLFGYYEEDLTLTADQEYLVSGNFAMAENTTLTIEPGVELYFSDGITMSINGDINAIGTTDNRITFAAENANWNGMNLYGQSYFKYCIIKNVSGMIFDNKIGSHLDLEKCILTDNSAQIKWISWGPNENTTHSIRKSNIV
;
A
#
# COMPACT_ATOMS: atom_id res chain seq x y z
N LYS A 1 15.32 -19.65 -18.81
CA LYS A 1 14.82 -18.31 -18.49
C LYS A 1 13.39 -18.20 -19.04
N ILE A 2 12.43 -17.92 -18.18
CA ILE A 2 11.05 -17.62 -18.59
C ILE A 2 10.93 -16.10 -18.60
N THR A 3 10.36 -15.55 -19.67
CA THR A 3 10.06 -14.13 -19.79
C THR A 3 8.54 -14.01 -19.88
N ILE A 4 7.93 -13.21 -19.02
CA ILE A 4 6.52 -12.91 -19.03
C ILE A 4 6.34 -11.60 -19.79
N ALA A 5 5.36 -11.54 -20.68
CA ALA A 5 5.06 -10.32 -21.44
C ALA A 5 4.46 -9.25 -20.51
N ASN A 6 4.69 -7.97 -20.84
CA ASN A 6 4.22 -6.85 -20.01
C ASN A 6 2.70 -6.61 -20.12
N ASP A 7 2.02 -7.29 -21.03
CA ASP A 7 0.58 -7.20 -21.25
C ASP A 7 -0.23 -8.33 -20.58
N VAL A 8 0.41 -9.10 -19.69
CA VAL A 8 -0.30 -10.12 -18.92
C VAL A 8 -1.25 -9.43 -17.96
N VAL A 9 -2.49 -9.89 -17.94
CA VAL A 9 -3.52 -9.41 -17.00
C VAL A 9 -3.06 -9.65 -15.56
N ASN A 10 -3.31 -8.70 -14.67
CA ASN A 10 -2.95 -8.81 -13.26
C ASN A 10 -3.65 -9.99 -12.57
N ASN A 11 -3.01 -10.59 -11.56
CA ASN A 11 -3.49 -11.74 -10.79
C ASN A 11 -3.81 -12.99 -11.64
N VAL A 12 -2.99 -13.27 -12.63
CA VAL A 12 -3.09 -14.51 -13.43
C VAL A 12 -2.20 -15.58 -12.84
N ASP A 13 -2.77 -16.74 -12.60
CA ASP A 13 -2.05 -17.95 -12.22
C ASP A 13 -1.50 -18.66 -13.46
N ILE A 14 -0.20 -18.76 -13.56
CA ILE A 14 0.47 -19.54 -14.60
C ILE A 14 0.93 -20.87 -14.01
N SER A 15 0.33 -21.96 -14.51
CA SER A 15 0.68 -23.31 -14.09
C SER A 15 1.86 -23.84 -14.91
N PHE A 16 2.83 -24.38 -14.22
CA PHE A 16 4.00 -25.02 -14.81
C PHE A 16 4.04 -26.49 -14.43
N LYS A 17 4.49 -27.31 -15.40
CA LYS A 17 4.75 -28.72 -15.17
C LYS A 17 6.21 -29.04 -15.53
N LEU A 18 7.03 -29.29 -14.51
CA LEU A 18 8.41 -29.72 -14.69
C LEU A 18 8.45 -31.22 -14.83
N ARG A 19 9.07 -31.68 -15.92
CA ARG A 19 9.42 -33.10 -16.14
C ARG A 19 10.92 -33.23 -16.33
N VAL A 20 11.50 -34.26 -15.75
CA VAL A 20 12.93 -34.53 -15.85
C VAL A 20 13.14 -35.84 -16.61
N TRP A 21 13.99 -35.80 -17.60
CA TRP A 21 14.39 -36.98 -18.40
C TRP A 21 15.87 -37.25 -18.20
N SER A 22 16.25 -38.48 -18.33
CA SER A 22 17.65 -38.89 -18.41
C SER A 22 17.89 -39.88 -19.53
N GLY A 23 19.14 -39.94 -20.00
CA GLY A 23 19.59 -40.89 -21.03
C GLY A 23 19.22 -40.47 -22.45
N PRO A 24 19.83 -41.16 -23.44
CA PRO A 24 19.68 -40.85 -24.87
C PRO A 24 18.28 -41.11 -25.40
N ASP A 25 17.51 -41.98 -24.74
CA ASP A 25 16.16 -42.34 -25.13
C ASP A 25 15.09 -41.49 -24.45
N GLN A 26 15.51 -40.43 -23.73
CA GLN A 26 14.62 -39.52 -23.00
C GLN A 26 13.67 -40.26 -22.05
N GLU A 27 14.17 -41.28 -21.38
CA GLU A 27 13.38 -42.01 -20.38
C GLU A 27 12.97 -41.10 -19.21
N TYR A 28 11.70 -41.16 -18.86
CA TYR A 28 11.13 -40.35 -17.80
C TYR A 28 11.55 -40.89 -16.44
N ILE A 29 12.21 -40.05 -15.63
CA ILE A 29 12.80 -40.49 -14.36
C ILE A 29 12.10 -39.94 -13.12
N SER A 30 11.15 -39.02 -13.26
CA SER A 30 10.40 -38.51 -12.13
C SER A 30 8.97 -38.19 -12.49
N ASP A 31 8.06 -38.25 -11.50
CA ASP A 31 6.74 -37.71 -11.65
C ASP A 31 6.81 -36.22 -11.90
N PRO A 32 5.90 -35.67 -12.73
CA PRO A 32 5.89 -34.23 -13.00
C PRO A 32 5.65 -33.44 -11.69
N VAL A 33 6.47 -32.45 -11.45
CA VAL A 33 6.23 -31.46 -10.40
C VAL A 33 5.43 -30.31 -11.00
N GLU A 34 4.26 -30.07 -10.44
CA GLU A 34 3.42 -28.92 -10.81
C GLU A 34 3.66 -27.79 -9.81
N PHE A 35 3.78 -26.58 -10.32
CA PHE A 35 3.83 -25.36 -9.51
C PHE A 35 3.11 -24.21 -10.22
N ILE A 36 2.58 -23.32 -9.43
CA ILE A 36 1.83 -22.16 -9.91
C ILE A 36 2.64 -20.90 -9.57
N ILE A 37 2.77 -20.01 -10.54
CA ILE A 37 3.29 -18.66 -10.35
C ILE A 37 2.13 -17.69 -10.54
N ASN A 38 1.77 -16.97 -9.49
CA ASN A 38 0.85 -15.85 -9.59
C ASN A 38 1.60 -14.64 -10.16
N VAL A 39 1.11 -14.09 -11.25
CA VAL A 39 1.69 -12.91 -11.91
C VAL A 39 0.91 -11.69 -11.45
N LYS A 40 1.59 -10.78 -10.78
CA LYS A 40 1.08 -9.47 -10.42
C LYS A 40 1.70 -8.40 -11.31
N ASN A 41 0.87 -7.57 -11.89
CA ASN A 41 1.28 -6.44 -12.73
C ASN A 41 0.96 -5.12 -11.99
N SER A 42 1.61 -4.93 -10.84
CA SER A 42 1.43 -3.73 -10.03
C SER A 42 2.31 -2.59 -10.54
N THR A 43 1.79 -1.37 -10.51
CA THR A 43 2.60 -0.17 -10.72
C THR A 43 3.48 0.06 -9.49
N LEU A 44 4.80 0.07 -9.71
CA LEU A 44 5.76 0.28 -8.62
C LEU A 44 5.86 1.75 -8.25
N LEU A 45 5.68 2.05 -6.98
CA LEU A 45 5.85 3.38 -6.40
C LEU A 45 7.08 3.41 -5.48
N PHE A 46 8.00 4.29 -5.78
CA PHE A 46 9.19 4.54 -4.95
C PHE A 46 9.83 5.88 -5.31
N GLY A 47 10.64 6.43 -4.42
CA GLY A 47 11.37 7.67 -4.64
C GLY A 47 10.64 8.90 -4.11
N TYR A 48 11.04 10.07 -4.59
CA TYR A 48 10.57 11.38 -4.16
C TYR A 48 9.78 12.06 -5.28
N TYR A 49 8.56 12.46 -4.99
CA TYR A 49 7.63 13.07 -5.94
C TYR A 49 7.50 14.56 -5.64
N GLU A 50 7.88 15.39 -6.59
CA GLU A 50 7.88 16.87 -6.49
C GLU A 50 6.65 17.52 -7.12
N GLU A 51 5.74 16.68 -7.66
CA GLU A 51 4.49 17.13 -8.29
C GLU A 51 3.31 16.36 -7.66
N ASP A 52 2.10 16.87 -7.89
CA ASP A 52 0.88 16.20 -7.49
C ASP A 52 0.80 14.80 -8.13
N LEU A 53 0.36 13.82 -7.36
CA LEU A 53 0.20 12.45 -7.84
C LEU A 53 -1.24 11.97 -7.61
N THR A 54 -1.83 11.40 -8.65
CA THR A 54 -3.14 10.75 -8.53
C THR A 54 -3.01 9.25 -8.80
N LEU A 55 -3.50 8.44 -7.86
CA LEU A 55 -3.62 6.99 -8.01
C LEU A 55 -5.05 6.64 -8.39
N THR A 56 -5.22 5.89 -9.49
CA THR A 56 -6.51 5.54 -10.09
C THR A 56 -6.86 4.08 -9.84
N ALA A 57 -8.14 3.73 -9.78
CA ALA A 57 -8.61 2.40 -9.39
C ALA A 57 -8.47 1.33 -10.50
N ASP A 58 -7.99 1.68 -11.67
CA ASP A 58 -7.74 0.76 -12.79
C ASP A 58 -6.40 0.02 -12.68
N GLN A 59 -5.60 0.33 -11.66
CA GLN A 59 -4.29 -0.25 -11.40
C GLN A 59 -4.15 -0.70 -9.96
N GLU A 60 -3.33 -1.71 -9.74
CA GLU A 60 -2.80 -2.10 -8.42
C GLU A 60 -1.45 -1.43 -8.21
N TYR A 61 -1.19 -0.96 -7.01
CA TYR A 61 0.06 -0.25 -6.68
C TYR A 61 0.85 -0.99 -5.62
N LEU A 62 2.17 -1.06 -5.82
CA LEU A 62 3.12 -1.59 -4.83
C LEU A 62 4.16 -0.52 -4.48
N VAL A 63 4.14 -0.08 -3.24
CA VAL A 63 5.20 0.76 -2.67
C VAL A 63 6.37 -0.15 -2.30
N SER A 64 7.35 -0.24 -3.20
CA SER A 64 8.45 -1.21 -3.13
C SER A 64 9.74 -0.65 -2.51
N GLY A 65 9.74 0.62 -2.14
CA GLY A 65 10.89 1.32 -1.55
C GLY A 65 10.47 2.60 -0.86
N ASN A 66 11.44 3.41 -0.49
CA ASN A 66 11.15 4.72 0.11
C ASN A 66 10.24 5.52 -0.83
N PHE A 67 9.10 5.93 -0.32
CA PHE A 67 8.14 6.77 -1.03
C PHE A 67 7.95 8.06 -0.24
N ALA A 68 8.11 9.19 -0.89
CA ALA A 68 7.86 10.48 -0.27
C ALA A 68 7.22 11.48 -1.26
N MET A 69 6.23 12.22 -0.78
CA MET A 69 5.69 13.41 -1.45
C MET A 69 6.40 14.66 -0.93
N ALA A 70 6.66 15.62 -1.79
CA ALA A 70 7.24 16.91 -1.44
C ALA A 70 6.27 17.80 -0.66
N GLU A 71 6.78 18.85 -0.03
CA GLU A 71 5.96 19.93 0.51
C GLU A 71 5.18 20.63 -0.63
N ASN A 72 3.97 21.08 -0.35
CA ASN A 72 3.07 21.75 -1.30
C ASN A 72 2.64 20.87 -2.49
N THR A 73 2.76 19.55 -2.37
CA THR A 73 2.15 18.61 -3.32
C THR A 73 1.00 17.87 -2.68
N THR A 74 0.13 17.29 -3.51
CA THR A 74 -1.01 16.51 -3.05
C THR A 74 -0.97 15.10 -3.63
N LEU A 75 -1.06 14.10 -2.76
CA LEU A 75 -1.36 12.73 -3.16
C LEU A 75 -2.87 12.53 -3.12
N THR A 76 -3.47 12.31 -4.27
CA THR A 76 -4.89 11.95 -4.38
C THR A 76 -5.03 10.46 -4.67
N ILE A 77 -5.85 9.78 -3.89
CA ILE A 77 -6.12 8.35 -4.06
C ILE A 77 -7.61 8.17 -4.32
N GLU A 78 -7.93 7.67 -5.51
CA GLU A 78 -9.31 7.48 -5.93
C GLU A 78 -10.03 6.33 -5.21
N PRO A 79 -11.36 6.35 -5.13
CA PRO A 79 -12.13 5.25 -4.54
C PRO A 79 -11.83 3.91 -5.21
N GLY A 80 -11.59 2.87 -4.40
CA GLY A 80 -11.34 1.52 -4.87
C GLY A 80 -9.86 1.18 -5.13
N VAL A 81 -8.96 2.14 -4.98
CA VAL A 81 -7.51 1.88 -5.09
C VAL A 81 -7.04 0.90 -4.02
N GLU A 82 -6.25 -0.08 -4.43
CA GLU A 82 -5.52 -0.98 -3.55
C GLU A 82 -4.03 -0.64 -3.59
N LEU A 83 -3.49 -0.21 -2.45
CA LEU A 83 -2.10 0.18 -2.27
C LEU A 83 -1.42 -0.81 -1.34
N TYR A 84 -0.52 -1.58 -1.90
CA TYR A 84 0.28 -2.56 -1.17
C TYR A 84 1.66 -2.02 -0.84
N PHE A 85 2.23 -2.47 0.25
CA PHE A 85 3.55 -2.05 0.73
C PHE A 85 4.44 -3.26 0.92
N SER A 86 5.65 -3.20 0.41
CA SER A 86 6.69 -4.18 0.77
C SER A 86 7.03 -4.08 2.25
N ASP A 87 7.56 -5.16 2.80
CA ASP A 87 7.82 -5.27 4.23
C ASP A 87 8.75 -4.17 4.75
N GLY A 88 8.38 -3.60 5.89
CA GLY A 88 9.17 -2.58 6.58
C GLY A 88 9.18 -1.19 5.92
N ILE A 89 8.40 -0.96 4.88
CA ILE A 89 8.34 0.34 4.20
C ILE A 89 7.52 1.34 5.01
N THR A 90 8.01 2.57 5.04
CA THR A 90 7.29 3.75 5.55
C THR A 90 6.97 4.69 4.39
N MET A 91 5.74 5.16 4.32
CA MET A 91 5.30 6.18 3.39
C MET A 91 5.41 7.56 4.06
N SER A 92 6.05 8.53 3.41
CA SER A 92 6.22 9.89 3.94
C SER A 92 5.48 10.90 3.07
N ILE A 93 4.56 11.65 3.66
CA ILE A 93 3.77 12.68 2.97
C ILE A 93 4.13 14.03 3.60
N ASN A 94 5.05 14.77 2.94
CA ASN A 94 5.41 16.11 3.40
C ASN A 94 4.40 17.16 2.94
N GLY A 95 3.67 16.89 1.85
CA GLY A 95 2.50 17.65 1.41
C GLY A 95 1.19 17.11 1.97
N ASP A 96 0.13 17.19 1.20
CA ASP A 96 -1.21 16.77 1.59
C ASP A 96 -1.55 15.37 1.04
N ILE A 97 -2.49 14.66 1.69
CA ILE A 97 -3.05 13.42 1.19
C ILE A 97 -4.58 13.43 1.26
N ASN A 98 -5.21 13.10 0.14
CA ASN A 98 -6.65 12.93 -0.02
C ASN A 98 -6.97 11.49 -0.41
N ALA A 99 -7.27 10.64 0.57
CA ALA A 99 -7.68 9.25 0.38
C ALA A 99 -9.18 9.11 0.67
N ILE A 100 -10.01 9.47 -0.31
CA ILE A 100 -11.46 9.57 -0.14
C ILE A 100 -12.16 8.45 -0.92
N GLY A 101 -12.37 7.31 -0.26
CA GLY A 101 -13.14 6.19 -0.79
C GLY A 101 -14.66 6.40 -0.67
N THR A 102 -15.40 5.36 -1.00
CA THR A 102 -16.86 5.29 -0.82
C THR A 102 -17.26 4.04 -0.03
N THR A 103 -18.54 3.90 0.29
CA THR A 103 -19.04 2.70 0.99
C THR A 103 -18.76 1.42 0.20
N ASP A 104 -18.89 1.48 -1.13
CA ASP A 104 -18.78 0.32 -2.02
C ASP A 104 -17.36 0.16 -2.59
N ASN A 105 -16.61 1.26 -2.69
CA ASN A 105 -15.25 1.31 -3.21
C ASN A 105 -14.31 1.91 -2.15
N ARG A 106 -13.97 1.10 -1.15
CA ARG A 106 -13.00 1.49 -0.12
C ARG A 106 -11.60 1.53 -0.69
N ILE A 107 -10.78 2.43 -0.17
CA ILE A 107 -9.34 2.45 -0.45
C ILE A 107 -8.66 1.51 0.55
N THR A 108 -7.77 0.65 0.07
CA THR A 108 -7.04 -0.30 0.91
C THR A 108 -5.55 0.05 0.98
N PHE A 109 -5.02 0.13 2.20
CA PHE A 109 -3.59 0.21 2.50
C PHE A 109 -3.21 -1.06 3.26
N ALA A 110 -2.36 -1.90 2.69
CA ALA A 110 -2.02 -3.19 3.26
C ALA A 110 -0.55 -3.57 3.00
N ALA A 111 0.04 -4.42 3.85
CA ALA A 111 1.30 -5.05 3.46
C ALA A 111 1.06 -6.05 2.32
N GLU A 112 2.06 -6.20 1.45
CA GLU A 112 2.08 -7.23 0.42
C GLU A 112 2.22 -8.63 1.04
N ASN A 113 3.08 -8.77 2.04
CA ASN A 113 3.36 -10.05 2.70
C ASN A 113 3.10 -9.97 4.21
N ALA A 114 4.04 -9.45 4.99
CA ALA A 114 3.97 -9.47 6.44
C ALA A 114 3.44 -8.14 7.02
N ASN A 115 4.29 -7.14 7.15
CA ASN A 115 3.95 -5.85 7.76
C ASN A 115 4.71 -4.69 7.13
N TRP A 116 4.08 -3.54 7.03
CA TRP A 116 4.72 -2.28 6.69
C TRP A 116 4.76 -1.35 7.92
N ASN A 117 5.50 -0.25 7.85
CA ASN A 117 5.76 0.60 9.02
C ASN A 117 4.77 1.74 9.22
N GLY A 118 3.85 1.97 8.26
CA GLY A 118 2.86 3.03 8.34
C GLY A 118 3.27 4.32 7.64
N MET A 119 2.70 5.45 8.10
CA MET A 119 2.79 6.75 7.42
C MET A 119 3.33 7.84 8.33
N ASN A 120 4.25 8.65 7.80
CA ASN A 120 4.63 9.95 8.36
C ASN A 120 3.83 11.05 7.65
N LEU A 121 3.07 11.85 8.38
CA LEU A 121 2.19 12.87 7.83
C LEU A 121 2.61 14.24 8.32
N TYR A 122 2.89 15.15 7.40
CA TYR A 122 3.37 16.51 7.68
C TYR A 122 2.36 17.59 7.30
N GLY A 123 1.48 17.31 6.31
CA GLY A 123 0.46 18.23 5.82
C GLY A 123 -0.96 17.88 6.25
N GLN A 124 -1.92 18.27 5.42
CA GLN A 124 -3.34 17.98 5.62
C GLN A 124 -3.64 16.55 5.14
N SER A 125 -4.23 15.73 5.98
CA SER A 125 -4.42 14.31 5.71
C SER A 125 -5.86 13.90 5.93
N TYR A 126 -6.53 13.52 4.86
CA TYR A 126 -7.94 13.15 4.86
C TYR A 126 -8.10 11.70 4.40
N PHE A 127 -8.63 10.87 5.29
CA PHE A 127 -8.93 9.46 5.01
C PHE A 127 -10.41 9.21 5.26
N LYS A 128 -11.11 8.77 4.24
CA LYS A 128 -12.53 8.42 4.35
C LYS A 128 -12.82 7.10 3.65
N TYR A 129 -13.55 6.22 4.32
CA TYR A 129 -13.84 4.87 3.84
C TYR A 129 -12.57 4.10 3.45
N CYS A 130 -11.51 4.23 4.23
CA CYS A 130 -10.27 3.49 4.05
C CYS A 130 -10.22 2.23 4.92
N ILE A 131 -9.47 1.23 4.46
CA ILE A 131 -9.04 0.06 5.24
C ILE A 131 -7.52 0.16 5.37
N ILE A 132 -7.01 0.13 6.60
CA ILE A 132 -5.56 0.20 6.87
C ILE A 132 -5.21 -1.00 7.74
N LYS A 133 -4.34 -1.87 7.22
CA LYS A 133 -4.00 -3.13 7.87
C LYS A 133 -2.54 -3.52 7.74
N ASN A 134 -2.13 -4.44 8.62
CA ASN A 134 -0.79 -5.02 8.67
C ASN A 134 0.32 -3.98 8.91
N VAL A 135 0.07 -3.00 9.77
CA VAL A 135 1.09 -2.02 10.18
C VAL A 135 1.78 -2.50 11.45
N SER A 136 3.11 -2.49 11.48
CA SER A 136 3.91 -2.84 12.66
C SER A 136 4.60 -1.65 13.34
N GLY A 137 4.73 -0.52 12.67
CA GLY A 137 5.35 0.69 13.20
C GLY A 137 4.34 1.68 13.79
N MET A 138 4.20 2.83 13.15
CA MET A 138 3.17 3.83 13.44
C MET A 138 2.16 3.86 12.30
N ILE A 139 0.88 3.60 12.57
CA ILE A 139 -0.15 3.72 11.53
C ILE A 139 -0.08 5.12 10.95
N PHE A 140 -0.10 6.13 11.83
CA PHE A 140 0.11 7.52 11.49
C PHE A 140 1.07 8.16 12.49
N ASP A 141 2.18 8.70 12.03
CA ASP A 141 3.05 9.58 12.80
C ASP A 141 2.83 11.02 12.33
N ASN A 142 1.87 11.69 12.97
CA ASN A 142 1.53 13.07 12.64
C ASN A 142 2.57 14.03 13.21
N LYS A 143 3.06 14.92 12.37
CA LYS A 143 4.06 15.91 12.73
C LYS A 143 3.41 17.22 13.15
N ILE A 144 4.22 18.10 13.73
CA ILE A 144 3.77 19.43 14.16
C ILE A 144 3.17 20.20 12.97
N GLY A 145 2.00 20.80 13.17
CA GLY A 145 1.29 21.55 12.13
C GLY A 145 0.48 20.71 11.16
N SER A 146 0.57 19.37 11.24
CA SER A 146 -0.25 18.51 10.41
C SER A 146 -1.70 18.40 10.89
N HIS A 147 -2.57 18.03 9.98
CA HIS A 147 -3.98 17.71 10.28
C HIS A 147 -4.26 16.27 9.86
N LEU A 148 -4.97 15.51 10.68
CA LEU A 148 -5.45 14.18 10.34
C LEU A 148 -6.97 14.08 10.60
N ASP A 149 -7.72 13.73 9.57
CA ASP A 149 -9.14 13.43 9.64
C ASP A 149 -9.40 12.00 9.15
N LEU A 150 -9.92 11.15 10.05
CA LEU A 150 -10.33 9.78 9.75
C LEU A 150 -11.85 9.69 9.84
N GLU A 151 -12.54 9.41 8.75
CA GLU A 151 -13.98 9.20 8.73
C GLU A 151 -14.34 7.84 8.14
N LYS A 152 -15.07 7.02 8.89
CA LYS A 152 -15.58 5.70 8.46
C LYS A 152 -14.48 4.74 7.97
N CYS A 153 -13.29 4.85 8.56
CA CYS A 153 -12.15 3.99 8.29
C CYS A 153 -12.18 2.73 9.17
N ILE A 154 -11.52 1.68 8.69
CA ILE A 154 -11.30 0.43 9.41
C ILE A 154 -9.79 0.25 9.54
N LEU A 155 -9.31 0.20 10.78
CA LEU A 155 -7.92 -0.07 11.13
C LEU A 155 -7.89 -1.43 11.81
N THR A 156 -7.38 -2.45 11.13
CA THR A 156 -7.42 -3.84 11.61
C THR A 156 -6.09 -4.55 11.38
N ASP A 157 -5.83 -5.60 12.14
CA ASP A 157 -4.63 -6.41 12.02
C ASP A 157 -3.33 -5.60 12.15
N ASN A 158 -3.36 -4.54 12.97
CA ASN A 158 -2.22 -3.66 13.20
C ASN A 158 -1.62 -3.94 14.58
N SER A 159 -0.31 -4.11 14.64
CA SER A 159 0.44 -4.10 15.91
C SER A 159 1.02 -2.72 16.22
N ALA A 160 0.38 -1.68 15.75
CA ALA A 160 0.86 -0.32 15.65
C ALA A 160 -0.02 0.67 16.42
N GLN A 161 0.45 1.90 16.57
CA GLN A 161 -0.22 2.99 17.27
C GLN A 161 -0.49 4.16 16.33
N ILE A 162 -1.50 4.97 16.67
CA ILE A 162 -1.66 6.31 16.11
C ILE A 162 -0.94 7.27 17.04
N LYS A 163 0.06 7.96 16.53
CA LYS A 163 0.82 8.94 17.29
C LYS A 163 0.41 10.35 16.88
N TRP A 164 0.05 11.13 17.87
CA TRP A 164 -0.32 12.53 17.74
C TRP A 164 0.76 13.37 18.40
N ILE A 165 1.43 14.23 17.65
CA ILE A 165 2.37 15.18 18.23
C ILE A 165 1.71 16.57 18.21
N SER A 166 1.36 17.06 19.39
CA SER A 166 1.03 18.46 19.58
C SER A 166 2.05 19.07 20.54
N TRP A 167 2.83 20.01 20.06
CA TRP A 167 3.80 20.75 20.86
C TRP A 167 3.40 22.22 20.93
N GLY A 168 3.03 22.69 22.14
CA GLY A 168 2.87 24.10 22.46
C GLY A 168 1.43 24.62 22.47
N PRO A 169 1.20 25.73 23.19
CA PRO A 169 -0.16 26.28 23.44
C PRO A 169 -0.79 27.02 22.23
N ASN A 170 -0.09 27.14 21.10
CA ASN A 170 -0.50 27.96 19.95
C ASN A 170 -0.55 27.22 18.62
N GLU A 171 -0.40 25.90 18.58
CA GLU A 171 -0.43 25.18 17.32
C GLU A 171 -1.82 24.58 17.07
N ASN A 172 -2.51 25.08 16.04
CA ASN A 172 -3.81 24.59 15.55
C ASN A 172 -3.67 23.22 14.86
N THR A 173 -3.16 22.22 15.57
CA THR A 173 -3.23 20.83 15.13
C THR A 173 -4.59 20.29 15.48
N THR A 174 -5.46 20.13 14.50
CA THR A 174 -6.78 19.53 14.70
C THR A 174 -6.78 18.13 14.14
N HIS A 175 -7.15 17.18 14.96
CA HIS A 175 -7.29 15.79 14.54
C HIS A 175 -8.70 15.31 14.83
N SER A 176 -9.29 14.54 13.93
CA SER A 176 -10.59 13.94 14.16
C SER A 176 -10.66 12.49 13.75
N ILE A 177 -11.32 11.68 14.57
CA ILE A 177 -11.66 10.28 14.24
C ILE A 177 -13.19 10.16 14.36
N ARG A 178 -13.85 9.94 13.25
CA ARG A 178 -15.30 9.87 13.18
C ARG A 178 -15.79 8.56 12.60
N LYS A 179 -16.67 7.87 13.35
CA LYS A 179 -17.34 6.63 12.88
C LYS A 179 -16.37 5.58 12.32
N SER A 180 -15.14 5.56 12.85
CA SER A 180 -14.09 4.62 12.44
C SER A 180 -13.99 3.48 13.44
N ASN A 181 -13.63 2.29 12.95
CA ASN A 181 -13.42 1.10 13.76
C ASN A 181 -11.92 0.82 13.87
N ILE A 182 -11.42 0.76 15.10
CA ILE A 182 -10.02 0.47 15.42
C ILE A 182 -10.03 -0.84 16.21
N VAL A 183 -9.52 -1.91 15.62
CA VAL A 183 -9.52 -3.27 16.17
C VAL A 183 -8.11 -3.81 16.27
#